data_295d86f09a34e40d556e632fe98c1c7c
#
_entry.id   295d86f09a34e40d556e632fe98c1c7c
#
_cell.length_a   1.000
_cell.length_b   1.000
_cell.length_c   1.000
_cell.angle_alpha   90.00
_cell.angle_beta   90.00
_cell.angle_gamma   90.00
#
_symmetry.space_group_name_H-M   'P 1'
#
loop_
_entity.id
_entity.type
_entity.pdbx_description
1 polymer ?
#
loop_
_entity_poly.entity_id
_entity_poly.type
_entity_poly.pdbx_seq_one_letter_code
_entity_poly.pdbx_strand_id
1 'polypeptide(L)'
;EKVGIDDVKDAVVGSFSGGMKRRLSVAISAIGNPKVIFFDEPTTGMDPVSRSAVWQLMQDLKKDKTIILTTHAMEEADALADRIAVVVDGKLKCVGTPLNMKNTFGDGYRISMVCEPGKEQIISNLMDLIAPSNKFLDDSGGSLVFTVPLSAPHEIAPLFRLIDSGNDEFKYDHGSDSYTSEVDPNITELKKLV
;
A
#
# COMPACT_ATOMS: atom_id res chain seq x y z
N GLU A 1 -23.21 10.92 14.89
CA GLU A 1 -22.20 11.91 14.43
C GLU A 1 -20.96 11.27 13.77
N LYS A 2 -20.44 10.13 14.27
CA LYS A 2 -19.17 9.54 13.77
C LYS A 2 -19.28 8.76 12.45
N VAL A 3 -20.46 8.41 11.98
CA VAL A 3 -20.64 7.53 10.80
C VAL A 3 -20.96 8.25 9.49
N GLY A 4 -21.11 9.58 9.54
CA GLY A 4 -21.33 10.41 8.35
C GLY A 4 -22.62 10.08 7.59
N ILE A 5 -23.72 9.83 8.33
CA ILE A 5 -25.09 9.63 7.81
C ILE A 5 -26.10 10.52 8.55
N ASP A 6 -25.62 11.61 9.16
CA ASP A 6 -26.46 12.53 9.96
C ASP A 6 -27.51 13.23 9.09
N ASP A 7 -27.17 13.54 7.84
CA ASP A 7 -28.07 14.20 6.89
C ASP A 7 -29.32 13.38 6.56
N VAL A 8 -29.27 12.08 6.81
CA VAL A 8 -30.34 11.13 6.48
C VAL A 8 -30.89 10.40 7.70
N LYS A 9 -30.64 10.92 8.91
CA LYS A 9 -31.04 10.29 10.19
C LYS A 9 -32.55 10.02 10.29
N ASP A 10 -33.38 10.83 9.64
CA ASP A 10 -34.84 10.72 9.65
C ASP A 10 -35.38 9.95 8.42
N ALA A 11 -34.50 9.51 7.51
CA ALA A 11 -34.90 8.77 6.34
C ALA A 11 -35.06 7.27 6.62
N VAL A 12 -35.94 6.61 5.86
CA VAL A 12 -36.12 5.16 5.97
C VAL A 12 -34.91 4.43 5.43
N VAL A 13 -34.37 3.47 6.18
CA VAL A 13 -33.17 2.68 5.81
C VAL A 13 -33.30 2.02 4.43
N GLY A 14 -34.51 1.73 3.99
CA GLY A 14 -34.79 1.23 2.63
C GLY A 14 -34.25 2.14 1.51
N SER A 15 -34.25 3.45 1.72
CA SER A 15 -33.77 4.45 0.76
C SER A 15 -32.24 4.67 0.79
N PHE A 16 -31.53 4.05 1.74
CA PHE A 16 -30.08 4.21 1.89
C PHE A 16 -29.32 3.55 0.74
N SER A 17 -28.24 4.20 0.30
CA SER A 17 -27.27 3.57 -0.60
C SER A 17 -26.60 2.36 0.08
N GLY A 18 -25.95 1.49 -0.70
CA GLY A 18 -25.21 0.36 -0.16
C GLY A 18 -24.15 0.78 0.86
N GLY A 19 -23.38 1.83 0.55
CA GLY A 19 -22.39 2.40 1.46
C GLY A 19 -22.99 2.98 2.75
N MET A 20 -24.14 3.64 2.67
CA MET A 20 -24.86 4.16 3.85
C MET A 20 -25.37 3.03 4.74
N LYS A 21 -25.93 1.96 4.15
CA LYS A 21 -26.37 0.77 4.89
C LYS A 21 -25.19 0.09 5.61
N ARG A 22 -24.03 0.01 4.96
CA ARG A 22 -22.84 -0.57 5.55
C ARG A 22 -22.31 0.26 6.71
N ARG A 23 -22.23 1.60 6.54
CA ARG A 23 -21.86 2.51 7.64
C ARG A 23 -22.83 2.41 8.82
N LEU A 24 -24.12 2.30 8.55
CA LEU A 24 -25.12 2.06 9.59
C LEU A 24 -24.89 0.73 10.32
N SER A 25 -24.59 -0.36 9.60
CA SER A 25 -24.27 -1.67 10.21
C SER A 25 -23.07 -1.59 11.14
N VAL A 26 -22.01 -0.87 10.75
CA VAL A 26 -20.84 -0.66 11.60
C VAL A 26 -21.22 0.16 12.85
N ALA A 27 -22.06 1.19 12.70
CA ALA A 27 -22.56 1.97 13.83
C ALA A 27 -23.38 1.11 14.81
N ILE A 28 -24.25 0.27 14.29
CA ILE A 28 -25.08 -0.63 15.10
C ILE A 28 -24.21 -1.60 15.92
N SER A 29 -23.15 -2.14 15.32
CA SER A 29 -22.23 -3.07 16.00
C SER A 29 -21.49 -2.43 17.20
N ALA A 30 -21.39 -1.11 17.22
CA ALA A 30 -20.74 -0.36 18.31
C ALA A 30 -21.72 0.03 19.46
N ILE A 31 -23.04 -0.17 19.28
CA ILE A 31 -24.05 0.13 20.29
C ILE A 31 -23.83 -0.77 21.51
N GLY A 32 -24.01 -0.21 22.70
CA GLY A 32 -23.77 -0.93 23.95
C GLY A 32 -22.32 -1.03 24.38
N ASN A 33 -21.43 -0.37 23.66
CA ASN A 33 -20.00 -0.30 23.96
C ASN A 33 -19.32 -1.68 24.15
N PRO A 34 -19.44 -2.60 23.19
CA PRO A 34 -18.86 -3.94 23.28
C PRO A 34 -17.32 -3.85 23.34
N LYS A 35 -16.70 -4.81 24.04
CA LYS A 35 -15.23 -4.93 24.08
C LYS A 35 -14.65 -5.57 22.82
N VAL A 36 -15.43 -6.42 22.16
CA VAL A 36 -15.04 -7.14 20.95
C VAL A 36 -16.13 -6.96 19.89
N ILE A 37 -15.72 -6.65 18.67
CA ILE A 37 -16.61 -6.49 17.51
C ILE A 37 -16.09 -7.41 16.39
N PHE A 38 -17.02 -8.10 15.73
CA PHE A 38 -16.73 -8.91 14.55
C PHE A 38 -17.30 -8.24 13.32
N PHE A 39 -16.46 -8.07 12.31
CA PHE A 39 -16.85 -7.61 10.99
C PHE A 39 -16.56 -8.69 9.95
N ASP A 40 -17.58 -9.06 9.22
CA ASP A 40 -17.47 -10.03 8.14
C ASP A 40 -17.58 -9.29 6.80
N GLU A 41 -16.45 -9.24 6.04
CA GLU A 41 -16.34 -8.58 4.75
C GLU A 41 -16.97 -7.16 4.72
N PRO A 42 -16.61 -6.24 5.65
CA PRO A 42 -17.38 -5.01 5.88
C PRO A 42 -17.36 -4.04 4.71
N THR A 43 -16.37 -4.07 3.81
CA THR A 43 -16.24 -3.14 2.70
C THR A 43 -16.43 -3.76 1.32
N THR A 44 -16.80 -5.03 1.27
CA THR A 44 -17.01 -5.74 0.00
C THR A 44 -18.09 -5.06 -0.85
N GLY A 45 -17.76 -4.79 -2.12
CA GLY A 45 -18.67 -4.14 -3.08
C GLY A 45 -18.85 -2.63 -2.89
N MET A 46 -18.03 -1.98 -2.06
CA MET A 46 -18.06 -0.54 -1.88
C MET A 46 -17.12 0.19 -2.84
N ASP A 47 -17.51 1.39 -3.23
CA ASP A 47 -16.62 2.31 -3.92
C ASP A 47 -15.47 2.79 -3.02
N PRO A 48 -14.35 3.27 -3.59
CA PRO A 48 -13.16 3.65 -2.79
C PRO A 48 -13.41 4.73 -1.74
N VAL A 49 -14.28 5.72 -2.02
CA VAL A 49 -14.57 6.81 -1.10
C VAL A 49 -15.36 6.30 0.11
N SER A 50 -16.43 5.56 -0.14
CA SER A 50 -17.23 4.93 0.91
C SER A 50 -16.42 3.94 1.75
N ARG A 51 -15.52 3.18 1.12
CA ARG A 51 -14.59 2.25 1.79
C ARG A 51 -13.68 2.99 2.77
N SER A 52 -13.05 4.08 2.33
CA SER A 52 -12.16 4.88 3.18
C SER A 52 -12.89 5.43 4.41
N ALA A 53 -14.15 5.84 4.27
CA ALA A 53 -14.96 6.32 5.39
C ALA A 53 -15.24 5.20 6.41
N VAL A 54 -15.52 3.96 5.95
CA VAL A 54 -15.70 2.80 6.85
C VAL A 54 -14.39 2.42 7.53
N TRP A 55 -13.26 2.46 6.82
CA TRP A 55 -11.94 2.19 7.41
C TRP A 55 -11.61 3.19 8.52
N GLN A 56 -11.86 4.49 8.30
CA GLN A 56 -11.64 5.50 9.33
C GLN A 56 -12.49 5.23 10.58
N LEU A 57 -13.75 4.85 10.40
CA LEU A 57 -14.64 4.51 11.49
C LEU A 57 -14.14 3.28 12.27
N MET A 58 -13.67 2.24 11.58
CA MET A 58 -13.09 1.05 12.22
C MET A 58 -11.80 1.38 12.97
N GLN A 59 -10.94 2.23 12.40
CA GLN A 59 -9.73 2.71 13.09
C GLN A 59 -10.06 3.48 14.37
N ASP A 60 -11.12 4.28 14.36
CA ASP A 60 -11.56 4.98 15.59
C ASP A 60 -12.11 4.03 16.64
N LEU A 61 -12.88 3.03 16.25
CA LEU A 61 -13.38 1.99 17.14
C LEU A 61 -12.26 1.13 17.74
N LYS A 62 -11.21 0.86 16.96
CA LYS A 62 -10.05 0.06 17.37
C LYS A 62 -9.27 0.65 18.54
N LYS A 63 -9.34 1.96 18.78
CA LYS A 63 -8.64 2.63 19.89
C LYS A 63 -9.03 2.06 21.25
N ASP A 64 -10.29 1.65 21.41
CA ASP A 64 -10.85 1.22 22.69
C ASP A 64 -11.40 -0.22 22.66
N LYS A 65 -11.36 -0.88 21.50
CA LYS A 65 -12.04 -2.17 21.27
C LYS A 65 -11.14 -3.14 20.52
N THR A 66 -11.35 -4.41 20.76
CA THR A 66 -10.79 -5.46 19.92
C THR A 66 -11.69 -5.67 18.70
N ILE A 67 -11.13 -5.57 17.51
CA ILE A 67 -11.85 -5.82 16.26
C ILE A 67 -11.31 -7.09 15.62
N ILE A 68 -12.21 -8.01 15.28
CA ILE A 68 -11.91 -9.18 14.47
C ILE A 68 -12.60 -8.98 13.12
N LEU A 69 -11.80 -8.95 12.07
CA LEU A 69 -12.22 -8.62 10.72
C LEU A 69 -11.90 -9.78 9.78
N THR A 70 -12.87 -10.22 8.98
CA THR A 70 -12.59 -11.07 7.81
C THR A 70 -12.57 -10.22 6.55
N THR A 71 -11.62 -10.47 5.67
CA THR A 71 -11.55 -9.81 4.37
C THR A 71 -10.72 -10.64 3.38
N HIS A 72 -11.02 -10.51 2.11
CA HIS A 72 -10.17 -11.00 1.02
C HIS A 72 -9.35 -9.86 0.38
N ALA A 73 -9.56 -8.61 0.80
CA ALA A 73 -8.83 -7.45 0.32
C ALA A 73 -7.56 -7.23 1.16
N MET A 74 -6.39 -7.53 0.58
CA MET A 74 -5.11 -7.36 1.29
C MET A 74 -4.85 -5.91 1.69
N GLU A 75 -5.33 -4.94 0.89
CA GLU A 75 -5.24 -3.50 1.21
C GLU A 75 -5.98 -3.16 2.51
N GLU A 76 -7.16 -3.76 2.74
CA GLU A 76 -7.93 -3.57 3.96
C GLU A 76 -7.21 -4.17 5.17
N ALA A 77 -6.69 -5.40 5.01
CA ALA A 77 -5.91 -6.05 6.06
C ALA A 77 -4.65 -5.24 6.42
N ASP A 78 -3.95 -4.70 5.42
CA ASP A 78 -2.76 -3.87 5.60
C ASP A 78 -3.06 -2.54 6.31
N ALA A 79 -4.17 -1.89 5.94
CA ALA A 79 -4.57 -0.59 6.50
C ALA A 79 -5.12 -0.67 7.94
N LEU A 80 -5.77 -1.78 8.29
CA LEU A 80 -6.54 -1.87 9.53
C LEU A 80 -5.96 -2.83 10.57
N ALA A 81 -5.27 -3.90 10.15
CA ALA A 81 -4.89 -4.96 11.07
C ALA A 81 -3.58 -4.67 11.82
N ASP A 82 -3.53 -4.99 13.11
CA ASP A 82 -2.28 -5.12 13.87
C ASP A 82 -1.67 -6.50 13.66
N ARG A 83 -2.54 -7.51 13.47
CA ARG A 83 -2.15 -8.89 13.18
C ARG A 83 -3.06 -9.47 12.12
N ILE A 84 -2.46 -10.20 11.18
CA ILE A 84 -3.15 -10.89 10.10
C ILE A 84 -3.01 -12.39 10.34
N ALA A 85 -4.12 -13.12 10.21
CA ALA A 85 -4.17 -14.57 10.19
C ALA A 85 -4.64 -15.02 8.79
N VAL A 86 -3.83 -15.81 8.10
CA VAL A 86 -4.18 -16.34 6.77
C VAL A 86 -4.74 -17.74 6.92
N VAL A 87 -5.97 -17.93 6.43
CA VAL A 87 -6.67 -19.21 6.43
C VAL A 87 -6.83 -19.70 4.99
N VAL A 88 -6.41 -20.95 4.73
CA VAL A 88 -6.54 -21.61 3.43
C VAL A 88 -7.10 -23.00 3.67
N ASP A 89 -8.14 -23.38 2.95
CA ASP A 89 -8.84 -24.66 3.09
C ASP A 89 -9.25 -24.97 4.55
N GLY A 90 -9.76 -23.94 5.25
CA GLY A 90 -10.18 -24.06 6.65
C GLY A 90 -9.04 -24.24 7.66
N LYS A 91 -7.78 -24.13 7.24
CA LYS A 91 -6.60 -24.28 8.10
C LYS A 91 -5.82 -22.98 8.22
N LEU A 92 -5.43 -22.63 9.43
CA LEU A 92 -4.55 -21.52 9.69
C LEU A 92 -3.15 -21.82 9.11
N LYS A 93 -2.67 -20.97 8.21
CA LYS A 93 -1.36 -21.12 7.56
C LYS A 93 -0.29 -20.28 8.20
N CYS A 94 -0.60 -19.03 8.52
CA CYS A 94 0.33 -18.14 9.19
C CYS A 94 -0.41 -17.07 9.98
N VAL A 95 0.30 -16.49 10.97
CA VAL A 95 -0.15 -15.34 11.76
C VAL A 95 1.04 -14.41 11.97
N GLY A 96 0.85 -13.12 11.69
CA GLY A 96 1.92 -12.12 11.89
C GLY A 96 1.39 -10.70 11.79
N THR A 97 2.29 -9.73 11.95
CA THR A 97 1.99 -8.34 11.61
C THR A 97 1.99 -8.15 10.09
N PRO A 98 1.32 -7.11 9.54
CA PRO A 98 1.40 -6.80 8.11
C PRO A 98 2.83 -6.72 7.58
N LEU A 99 3.71 -6.06 8.34
CA LEU A 99 5.14 -5.94 7.98
C LEU A 99 5.84 -7.31 7.94
N ASN A 100 5.58 -8.17 8.93
CA ASN A 100 6.15 -9.51 8.96
C ASN A 100 5.68 -10.34 7.75
N MET A 101 4.38 -10.26 7.41
CA MET A 101 3.84 -10.94 6.24
C MET A 101 4.51 -10.47 4.94
N LYS A 102 4.66 -9.15 4.76
CA LYS A 102 5.36 -8.57 3.61
C LYS A 102 6.81 -9.03 3.52
N ASN A 103 7.52 -9.05 4.64
CA ASN A 103 8.92 -9.46 4.67
C ASN A 103 9.11 -10.96 4.43
N THR A 104 8.15 -11.80 4.85
CA THR A 104 8.25 -13.26 4.75
C THR A 104 7.73 -13.81 3.42
N PHE A 105 6.66 -13.22 2.90
CA PHE A 105 5.93 -13.74 1.74
C PHE A 105 5.87 -12.77 0.56
N GLY A 106 6.41 -11.55 0.70
CA GLY A 106 6.45 -10.58 -0.39
C GLY A 106 7.52 -10.93 -1.43
N ASP A 107 7.18 -10.72 -2.70
CA ASP A 107 8.08 -11.01 -3.83
C ASP A 107 9.22 -10.01 -3.98
N GLY A 108 9.20 -8.89 -3.25
CA GLY A 108 10.19 -7.83 -3.34
C GLY A 108 9.58 -6.44 -3.54
N TYR A 109 10.45 -5.50 -3.88
CA TYR A 109 10.06 -4.14 -4.23
C TYR A 109 9.60 -4.09 -5.68
N ARG A 110 8.39 -3.63 -5.93
CA ARG A 110 7.89 -3.41 -7.28
C ARG A 110 8.24 -1.99 -7.73
N ILE A 111 8.91 -1.88 -8.86
CA ILE A 111 9.33 -0.63 -9.48
C ILE A 111 8.58 -0.51 -10.82
N SER A 112 7.75 0.51 -10.95
CA SER A 112 7.05 0.81 -12.21
C SER A 112 7.63 2.09 -12.78
N MET A 113 8.07 2.02 -14.03
CA MET A 113 8.65 3.14 -14.77
C MET A 113 7.88 3.36 -16.06
N VAL A 114 7.53 4.62 -16.32
CA VAL A 114 6.89 5.02 -17.57
C VAL A 114 7.93 5.69 -18.44
N CYS A 115 8.03 5.27 -19.69
CA CYS A 115 8.97 5.83 -20.66
C CYS A 115 8.24 6.24 -21.94
N GLU A 116 8.91 7.08 -22.73
CA GLU A 116 8.46 7.39 -24.09
C GLU A 116 8.54 6.14 -24.98
N PRO A 117 7.59 5.97 -25.91
CA PRO A 117 7.62 4.84 -26.86
C PRO A 117 8.98 4.71 -27.57
N GLY A 118 9.50 3.50 -27.60
CA GLY A 118 10.80 3.17 -28.20
C GLY A 118 12.01 3.32 -27.28
N LYS A 119 11.82 3.74 -26.01
CA LYS A 119 12.90 3.80 -25.00
C LYS A 119 12.87 2.63 -24.01
N GLU A 120 12.00 1.64 -24.19
CA GLU A 120 11.79 0.51 -23.29
C GLU A 120 13.09 -0.28 -23.05
N GLN A 121 13.85 -0.50 -24.12
CA GLN A 121 15.13 -1.22 -24.01
C GLN A 121 16.18 -0.46 -23.21
N ILE A 122 16.18 0.88 -23.26
CA ILE A 122 17.10 1.72 -22.50
C ILE A 122 16.80 1.57 -21.01
N ILE A 123 15.52 1.62 -20.64
CA ILE A 123 15.08 1.45 -19.24
C ILE A 123 15.40 0.03 -18.74
N SER A 124 15.18 -0.99 -19.55
CA SER A 124 15.53 -2.36 -19.18
C SER A 124 17.03 -2.52 -18.93
N ASN A 125 17.88 -2.03 -19.81
CA ASN A 125 19.33 -2.06 -19.65
C ASN A 125 19.78 -1.27 -18.41
N LEU A 126 19.12 -0.13 -18.14
CA LEU A 126 19.37 0.68 -16.94
C LEU A 126 19.05 -0.09 -15.67
N MET A 127 17.91 -0.79 -15.65
CA MET A 127 17.51 -1.62 -14.50
C MET A 127 18.47 -2.79 -14.29
N ASP A 128 18.93 -3.45 -15.33
CA ASP A 128 19.92 -4.53 -15.24
C ASP A 128 21.27 -4.04 -14.70
N LEU A 129 21.63 -2.79 -15.00
CA LEU A 129 22.86 -2.18 -14.49
C LEU A 129 22.74 -1.76 -13.02
N ILE A 130 21.61 -1.13 -12.65
CA ILE A 130 21.41 -0.59 -11.29
C ILE A 130 21.05 -1.68 -10.29
N ALA A 131 20.17 -2.60 -10.69
CA ALA A 131 19.64 -3.66 -9.87
C ALA A 131 19.79 -5.02 -10.55
N PRO A 132 20.99 -5.62 -10.56
CA PRO A 132 21.25 -6.88 -11.26
C PRO A 132 20.34 -8.05 -10.82
N SER A 133 19.79 -7.98 -9.61
CA SER A 133 18.84 -8.97 -9.09
C SER A 133 17.40 -8.71 -9.52
N ASN A 134 17.14 -7.69 -10.36
CA ASN A 134 15.80 -7.39 -10.82
C ASN A 134 15.20 -8.54 -11.64
N LYS A 135 13.87 -8.59 -11.67
CA LYS A 135 13.10 -9.42 -12.59
C LYS A 135 12.10 -8.54 -13.30
N PHE A 136 12.14 -8.56 -14.61
CA PHE A 136 11.11 -7.95 -15.43
C PHE A 136 9.79 -8.70 -15.26
N LEU A 137 8.69 -7.99 -15.02
CA LEU A 137 7.37 -8.57 -14.81
C LEU A 137 6.42 -8.30 -15.97
N ASP A 138 6.36 -7.07 -16.46
CA ASP A 138 5.34 -6.65 -17.41
C ASP A 138 5.77 -5.41 -18.20
N ASP A 139 5.25 -5.30 -19.44
CA ASP A 139 5.30 -4.12 -20.30
C ASP A 139 3.87 -3.84 -20.79
N SER A 140 3.27 -2.81 -20.26
CA SER A 140 1.91 -2.39 -20.62
C SER A 140 1.93 -0.96 -21.16
N GLY A 141 2.10 -0.82 -22.48
CA GLY A 141 1.95 0.45 -23.17
C GLY A 141 2.94 1.53 -22.75
N GLY A 142 4.23 1.18 -22.58
CA GLY A 142 5.28 2.08 -22.15
C GLY A 142 5.44 2.18 -20.63
N SER A 143 4.70 1.35 -19.88
CA SER A 143 4.91 1.17 -18.44
C SER A 143 5.62 -0.16 -18.20
N LEU A 144 6.89 -0.10 -17.85
CA LEU A 144 7.72 -1.25 -17.51
C LEU A 144 7.66 -1.52 -16.01
N VAL A 145 7.44 -2.77 -15.63
CA VAL A 145 7.35 -3.19 -14.23
C VAL A 145 8.45 -4.19 -13.92
N PHE A 146 9.23 -3.87 -12.90
CA PHE A 146 10.31 -4.71 -12.41
C PHE A 146 10.08 -5.08 -10.94
N THR A 147 10.69 -6.17 -10.49
CA THR A 147 10.75 -6.55 -9.06
C THR A 147 12.19 -6.71 -8.64
N VAL A 148 12.57 -6.10 -7.52
CA VAL A 148 13.87 -6.28 -6.86
C VAL A 148 13.65 -7.04 -5.55
N PRO A 149 14.36 -8.16 -5.30
CA PRO A 149 14.17 -8.96 -4.10
C PRO A 149 14.38 -8.17 -2.80
N LEU A 150 13.63 -8.53 -1.75
CA LEU A 150 13.81 -7.95 -0.41
C LEU A 150 15.21 -8.17 0.18
N SER A 151 15.94 -9.17 -0.33
CA SER A 151 17.33 -9.45 0.05
C SER A 151 18.35 -8.44 -0.53
N ALA A 152 17.97 -7.67 -1.53
CA ALA A 152 18.84 -6.72 -2.24
C ALA A 152 18.33 -5.26 -2.21
N PRO A 153 17.96 -4.70 -1.05
CA PRO A 153 17.42 -3.33 -0.97
C PRO A 153 18.46 -2.27 -1.36
N HIS A 154 19.75 -2.60 -1.25
CA HIS A 154 20.85 -1.71 -1.62
C HIS A 154 20.91 -1.44 -3.13
N GLU A 155 20.36 -2.32 -3.95
CA GLU A 155 20.29 -2.13 -5.41
C GLU A 155 19.29 -1.04 -5.81
N ILE A 156 18.32 -0.69 -4.94
CA ILE A 156 17.33 0.35 -5.23
C ILE A 156 17.87 1.74 -4.91
N ALA A 157 18.80 1.87 -3.96
CA ALA A 157 19.33 3.16 -3.53
C ALA A 157 19.94 4.00 -4.68
N PRO A 158 20.71 3.44 -5.64
CA PRO A 158 21.20 4.18 -6.79
C PRO A 158 20.10 4.75 -7.68
N LEU A 159 18.97 4.04 -7.84
CA LEU A 159 17.82 4.50 -8.61
C LEU A 159 17.22 5.78 -8.01
N PHE A 160 17.04 5.82 -6.68
CA PHE A 160 16.55 7.02 -6.00
C PHE A 160 17.53 8.20 -6.15
N ARG A 161 18.85 7.95 -6.04
CA ARG A 161 19.84 8.98 -6.26
C ARG A 161 19.82 9.53 -7.68
N LEU A 162 19.56 8.68 -8.69
CA LEU A 162 19.43 9.09 -10.06
C LEU A 162 18.23 10.03 -10.26
N ILE A 163 17.09 9.69 -9.67
CA ILE A 163 15.86 10.49 -9.73
C ILE A 163 16.06 11.82 -9.00
N ASP A 164 16.62 11.81 -7.80
CA ASP A 164 16.91 13.03 -7.01
C ASP A 164 17.89 13.97 -7.71
N SER A 165 18.91 13.42 -8.34
CA SER A 165 19.92 14.24 -9.04
C SER A 165 19.38 14.88 -10.33
N GLY A 166 18.24 14.46 -10.83
CA GLY A 166 17.52 15.05 -11.97
C GLY A 166 16.59 16.21 -11.61
N ASN A 167 16.21 16.31 -10.33
CA ASN A 167 15.32 17.36 -9.83
C ASN A 167 16.11 18.31 -8.90
N ASP A 168 16.58 19.44 -9.42
CA ASP A 168 17.23 20.50 -8.63
C ASP A 168 16.31 21.16 -7.57
N GLU A 169 15.05 20.77 -7.46
CA GLU A 169 14.05 21.36 -6.54
C GLU A 169 13.74 20.53 -5.27
N PHE A 170 14.23 19.31 -5.13
CA PHE A 170 13.98 18.51 -3.93
C PHE A 170 15.14 18.59 -2.93
N LYS A 171 15.13 19.63 -2.09
CA LYS A 171 15.92 19.68 -0.85
C LYS A 171 15.23 18.82 0.19
N TYR A 172 15.69 17.59 0.36
CA TYR A 172 15.32 16.75 1.50
C TYR A 172 16.20 17.17 2.69
N ASP A 173 15.62 17.95 3.61
CA ASP A 173 16.27 18.36 4.85
C ASP A 173 15.99 17.30 5.93
N HIS A 174 16.89 16.34 6.07
CA HIS A 174 16.99 15.53 7.28
C HIS A 174 18.22 15.96 8.06
N GLY A 175 17.99 16.59 9.21
CA GLY A 175 19.01 17.03 10.13
C GLY A 175 20.06 15.97 10.42
N SER A 176 21.33 16.37 10.26
CA SER A 176 22.56 15.79 10.79
C SER A 176 22.96 14.38 10.32
N ASP A 177 23.17 14.17 9.00
CA ASP A 177 24.24 13.29 8.56
C ASP A 177 24.93 13.92 7.35
N SER A 178 26.22 14.29 7.53
CA SER A 178 27.06 14.91 6.52
C SER A 178 27.37 13.90 5.42
N TYR A 179 26.65 13.96 4.31
CA TYR A 179 27.07 13.35 3.06
C TYR A 179 27.93 14.32 2.27
N THR A 180 29.22 14.05 2.20
CA THR A 180 30.12 14.67 1.23
C THR A 180 29.71 14.23 -0.16
N SER A 181 29.54 15.17 -1.08
CA SER A 181 29.18 14.98 -2.48
C SER A 181 30.33 14.38 -3.29
N GLU A 182 30.63 13.11 -3.10
CA GLU A 182 31.33 12.34 -4.12
C GLU A 182 30.25 11.73 -5.03
N VAL A 183 30.09 12.29 -6.21
CA VAL A 183 29.21 11.76 -7.26
C VAL A 183 29.73 10.37 -7.62
N ASP A 184 28.94 9.33 -7.32
CA ASP A 184 29.25 7.96 -7.70
C ASP A 184 29.57 7.93 -9.21
N PRO A 185 30.74 7.41 -9.64
CA PRO A 185 31.14 7.37 -11.06
C PRO A 185 30.08 6.69 -11.95
N ASN A 186 29.33 5.74 -11.40
CA ASN A 186 28.24 5.06 -12.11
C ASN A 186 27.07 5.99 -12.45
N ILE A 187 26.78 7.00 -11.60
CA ILE A 187 25.74 8.00 -11.88
C ILE A 187 26.14 8.92 -13.03
N THR A 188 27.42 9.20 -13.19
CA THR A 188 27.92 10.04 -14.30
C THR A 188 27.81 9.34 -15.64
N GLU A 189 27.96 8.02 -15.71
CA GLU A 189 27.70 7.25 -16.93
C GLU A 189 26.22 7.13 -17.23
N LEU A 190 25.37 6.98 -16.21
CA LEU A 190 23.93 6.91 -16.36
C LEU A 190 23.30 8.22 -16.90
N LYS A 191 23.83 9.39 -16.49
CA LYS A 191 23.42 10.70 -17.04
C LYS A 191 23.71 10.88 -18.53
N LYS A 192 24.57 10.04 -19.12
CA LYS A 192 24.85 10.05 -20.58
C LYS A 192 23.91 9.17 -21.38
N LEU A 193 23.13 8.30 -20.70
CA LEU A 193 22.21 7.33 -21.32
C LEU A 193 20.74 7.79 -21.28
N VAL A 194 20.42 8.84 -20.51
CA VAL A 194 19.12 9.48 -20.39
C VAL A 194 19.17 10.84 -21.12
#